data_e24b41e09c6103e8207b6ccca2a69108
#
_entry.id   e24b41e09c6103e8207b6ccca2a69108
#
_cell.length_a   1.000
_cell.length_b   1.000
_cell.length_c   1.000
_cell.angle_alpha   90.00
_cell.angle_beta   90.00
_cell.angle_gamma   90.00
#
_symmetry.space_group_name_H-M   'P 1'
#
loop_
_entity.id
_entity.type
_entity.pdbx_description
1 polymer ?
#
loop_
_entity_poly.entity_id
_entity_poly.type
_entity_poly.pdbx_seq_one_letter_code
_entity_poly.pdbx_strand_id
1 'polypeptide(L)'
;VRLSIKRRRPALTRPAGTPLALEVSDLASVGSGTAARFLGRFALPALCAELDQAGVLPALRTRGYDPIVRIEIGESEHRLLVTASDGRELLIDLRMTEEALPVSEPALRARGIEVLSVLAVEWLSLQDPRAVFTRERPRLPGQTHPGLGLGRQLYSRVLGWAAGWGKDGLVNVPAYFHNAKFYAPPFAFLDSAEQGRFEALRRDLAGVPVAEASAALEAGRVVDAATSEPVTWSPGDMLAALSPPVREYLASPAYAGAVAAARDAQRFRLAEGAPA
;
A
#
# COMPACT_ATOMS: atom_id res chain seq x y z
N VAL A 1 -18.28 24.06 -14.04
CA VAL A 1 -17.57 24.18 -12.76
C VAL A 1 -17.24 22.75 -12.31
N ARG A 2 -15.99 22.31 -12.54
CA ARG A 2 -15.50 21.01 -12.08
C ARG A 2 -15.17 21.13 -10.59
N LEU A 3 -16.03 20.61 -9.73
CA LEU A 3 -15.68 20.32 -8.34
C LEU A 3 -15.01 18.94 -8.29
N SER A 4 -13.69 18.93 -8.46
CA SER A 4 -12.87 17.80 -8.08
C SER A 4 -12.73 17.85 -6.55
N ILE A 5 -13.53 17.06 -5.84
CA ILE A 5 -13.28 16.81 -4.42
C ILE A 5 -12.07 15.85 -4.36
N LYS A 6 -10.87 16.40 -4.48
CA LYS A 6 -9.67 15.72 -4.02
C LYS A 6 -9.85 15.57 -2.51
N ARG A 7 -10.22 14.36 -2.05
CA ARG A 7 -9.99 14.00 -0.67
C ARG A 7 -8.50 14.25 -0.42
N ARG A 8 -8.18 15.29 0.33
CA ARG A 8 -6.89 15.39 0.99
C ARG A 8 -6.90 14.27 2.05
N ARG A 9 -6.49 13.06 1.68
CA ARG A 9 -5.83 12.23 2.66
C ARG A 9 -4.70 13.12 3.18
N PRO A 10 -4.53 13.31 4.49
CA PRO A 10 -3.41 14.09 4.98
C PRO A 10 -2.18 13.53 4.28
N ALA A 11 -1.45 14.38 3.57
CA ALA A 11 -0.18 14.00 3.02
C ALA A 11 0.55 13.28 4.15
N LEU A 12 1.03 12.06 3.89
CA LEU A 12 1.88 11.34 4.83
C LEU A 12 3.12 12.23 5.03
N THR A 13 2.95 13.26 5.86
CA THR A 13 4.06 14.05 6.36
C THR A 13 4.86 13.07 7.19
N ARG A 14 5.98 12.65 6.59
CA ARG A 14 7.08 11.95 7.24
C ARG A 14 7.24 12.55 8.64
N PRO A 15 7.06 11.80 9.72
CA PRO A 15 7.59 12.25 10.99
C PRO A 15 9.11 12.22 10.84
N ALA A 16 9.71 13.40 10.79
CA ALA A 16 11.15 13.54 10.95
C ALA A 16 11.51 12.83 12.26
N GLY A 17 12.45 11.90 12.16
CA GLY A 17 12.82 11.03 13.26
C GLY A 17 13.21 11.81 14.51
N THR A 18 12.40 11.66 15.52
CA THR A 18 12.80 11.74 16.93
C THR A 18 12.25 10.47 17.56
N PRO A 19 13.07 9.62 18.19
CA PRO A 19 12.53 8.51 18.94
C PRO A 19 11.80 9.11 20.13
N LEU A 20 10.47 9.13 20.07
CA LEU A 20 9.65 9.33 21.26
C LEU A 20 9.86 8.10 22.13
N ALA A 21 10.63 8.28 23.19
CA ALA A 21 10.61 7.42 24.34
C ALA A 21 9.19 7.49 24.91
N LEU A 22 8.37 6.49 24.59
CA LEU A 22 7.06 6.29 25.19
C LEU A 22 7.32 5.87 26.64
N GLU A 23 7.03 6.76 27.57
CA GLU A 23 6.97 6.41 28.97
C GLU A 23 5.87 5.37 29.20
N VAL A 24 6.18 4.38 30.03
CA VAL A 24 5.35 3.21 30.34
C VAL A 24 4.06 3.59 31.11
N SER A 25 3.80 4.86 31.36
CA SER A 25 2.69 5.36 32.20
C SER A 25 1.34 5.50 31.47
N ASP A 26 1.27 5.42 30.12
CA ASP A 26 0.01 5.59 29.37
C ASP A 26 -0.77 4.30 29.10
N LEU A 27 -0.40 3.19 29.73
CA LEU A 27 -1.07 1.89 29.59
C LEU A 27 -2.29 1.69 30.51
N ALA A 28 -2.78 2.72 31.17
CA ALA A 28 -3.85 2.62 32.16
C ALA A 28 -5.13 3.35 31.76
N SER A 29 -5.74 2.97 30.62
CA SER A 29 -7.17 3.17 30.41
C SER A 29 -7.76 2.07 29.49
N VAL A 30 -7.68 0.82 29.93
CA VAL A 30 -8.51 -0.24 29.35
C VAL A 30 -9.81 -0.25 30.11
N GLY A 31 -10.84 0.41 29.56
CA GLY A 31 -12.24 0.22 29.99
C GLY A 31 -12.61 -1.25 29.89
N SER A 32 -13.08 -1.79 31.00
CA SER A 32 -13.65 -3.13 31.13
C SER A 32 -14.87 -3.28 30.22
N GLY A 33 -14.82 -4.20 29.24
CA GLY A 33 -16.02 -4.63 28.53
C GLY A 33 -15.79 -4.86 27.04
N THR A 34 -15.71 -6.11 26.62
CA THR A 34 -15.43 -6.70 25.31
C THR A 34 -13.96 -6.67 24.89
N ALA A 35 -13.35 -7.87 24.83
CA ALA A 35 -11.94 -8.02 24.40
C ALA A 35 -11.72 -7.29 23.06
N ALA A 36 -10.72 -6.39 23.02
CA ALA A 36 -10.35 -5.62 21.84
C ALA A 36 -10.20 -6.55 20.62
N ARG A 37 -10.87 -6.19 19.50
CA ARG A 37 -10.85 -7.00 18.28
C ARG A 37 -10.32 -6.18 17.12
N PHE A 38 -9.28 -6.68 16.48
CA PHE A 38 -8.78 -6.10 15.24
C PHE A 38 -9.88 -6.12 14.17
N LEU A 39 -10.17 -4.95 13.58
CA LEU A 39 -11.27 -4.72 12.64
C LEU A 39 -12.64 -5.24 13.16
N GLY A 40 -12.86 -5.18 14.47
CA GLY A 40 -14.10 -5.67 15.09
C GLY A 40 -14.29 -7.19 15.04
N ARG A 41 -13.35 -7.95 14.44
CA ARG A 41 -13.53 -9.39 14.13
C ARG A 41 -12.56 -10.29 14.88
N PHE A 42 -11.26 -9.99 14.82
CA PHE A 42 -10.23 -10.87 15.35
C PHE A 42 -9.84 -10.50 16.79
N ALA A 43 -10.07 -11.40 17.74
CA ALA A 43 -9.34 -11.37 18.99
C ALA A 43 -7.86 -11.71 18.73
N LEU A 44 -6.94 -11.26 19.59
CA LEU A 44 -5.50 -11.43 19.40
C LEU A 44 -5.07 -12.88 19.14
N PRO A 45 -5.57 -13.91 19.86
CA PRO A 45 -5.18 -15.31 19.57
C PRO A 45 -5.61 -15.77 18.16
N ALA A 46 -6.80 -15.37 17.71
CA ALA A 46 -7.28 -15.70 16.37
C ALA A 46 -6.43 -15.00 15.30
N LEU A 47 -6.05 -13.75 15.50
CA LEU A 47 -5.18 -13.00 14.60
C LEU A 47 -3.79 -13.64 14.52
N CYS A 48 -3.22 -14.10 15.64
CA CYS A 48 -1.97 -14.86 15.64
C CYS A 48 -2.08 -16.14 14.81
N ALA A 49 -3.19 -16.88 14.94
CA ALA A 49 -3.44 -18.09 14.14
C ALA A 49 -3.53 -17.77 12.63
N GLU A 50 -4.17 -16.66 12.26
CA GLU A 50 -4.24 -16.18 10.89
C GLU A 50 -2.84 -15.88 10.32
N LEU A 51 -1.99 -15.19 11.09
CA LEU A 51 -0.60 -14.89 10.68
C LEU A 51 0.29 -16.14 10.64
N ASP A 52 0.06 -17.10 11.52
CA ASP A 52 0.74 -18.40 11.51
C ASP A 52 0.37 -19.19 10.24
N GLN A 53 -0.93 -19.33 9.94
CA GLN A 53 -1.42 -19.99 8.74
C GLN A 53 -0.94 -19.33 7.44
N ALA A 54 -0.80 -18.01 7.45
CA ALA A 54 -0.24 -17.26 6.33
C ALA A 54 1.27 -17.46 6.16
N GLY A 55 1.95 -18.17 7.08
CA GLY A 55 3.39 -18.37 7.07
C GLY A 55 4.19 -17.14 7.52
N VAL A 56 3.54 -16.08 8.00
CA VAL A 56 4.20 -14.84 8.42
C VAL A 56 5.01 -15.04 9.68
N LEU A 57 4.39 -15.53 10.76
CA LEU A 57 5.10 -15.77 12.03
C LEU A 57 6.13 -16.90 11.93
N PRO A 58 5.86 -18.04 11.23
CA PRO A 58 6.89 -19.04 10.97
C PRO A 58 8.12 -18.50 10.25
N ALA A 59 7.92 -17.66 9.23
CA ALA A 59 9.03 -17.07 8.50
C ALA A 59 9.87 -16.09 9.35
N LEU A 60 9.28 -15.40 10.32
CA LEU A 60 10.01 -14.59 11.28
C LEU A 60 10.83 -15.47 12.25
N ARG A 61 10.23 -16.54 12.76
CA ARG A 61 10.94 -17.51 13.64
C ARG A 61 12.14 -18.16 12.92
N THR A 62 11.98 -18.51 11.65
CA THR A 62 13.08 -19.07 10.83
C THR A 62 14.24 -18.07 10.69
N ARG A 63 13.99 -16.75 10.76
CA ARG A 63 15.02 -15.71 10.77
C ARG A 63 15.61 -15.43 12.16
N GLY A 64 15.26 -16.23 13.16
CA GLY A 64 15.74 -16.09 14.53
C GLY A 64 15.05 -14.95 15.31
N TYR A 65 13.86 -14.50 14.87
CA TYR A 65 13.03 -13.64 15.67
C TYR A 65 12.10 -14.45 16.57
N ASP A 66 11.81 -13.90 17.75
CA ASP A 66 10.72 -14.36 18.61
C ASP A 66 9.60 -13.29 18.54
N PRO A 67 8.64 -13.43 17.60
CA PRO A 67 7.69 -12.37 17.29
C PRO A 67 6.60 -12.22 18.35
N ILE A 68 6.39 -10.99 18.82
CA ILE A 68 5.27 -10.59 19.67
C ILE A 68 4.27 -9.81 18.81
N VAL A 69 3.02 -10.26 18.79
CA VAL A 69 1.90 -9.61 18.09
C VAL A 69 1.13 -8.74 19.06
N ARG A 70 0.83 -7.51 18.65
CA ARG A 70 0.00 -6.54 19.39
C ARG A 70 -1.03 -5.92 18.45
N ILE A 71 -2.16 -5.51 19.01
CA ILE A 71 -3.20 -4.75 18.30
C ILE A 71 -3.47 -3.45 19.05
N GLU A 72 -3.61 -2.37 18.28
CA GLU A 72 -4.05 -1.08 18.76
C GLU A 72 -5.34 -0.73 18.02
N ILE A 73 -6.37 -0.34 18.76
CA ILE A 73 -7.70 -0.03 18.22
C ILE A 73 -7.89 1.47 18.35
N GLY A 74 -7.78 2.17 17.21
CA GLY A 74 -8.11 3.59 17.12
C GLY A 74 -9.56 3.81 16.72
N GLU A 75 -10.00 5.06 16.75
CA GLU A 75 -11.36 5.44 16.33
C GLU A 75 -11.59 5.25 14.82
N SER A 76 -10.58 5.53 14.01
CA SER A 76 -10.67 5.48 12.54
C SER A 76 -9.83 4.38 11.91
N GLU A 77 -8.80 3.89 12.59
CA GLU A 77 -7.93 2.83 12.08
C GLU A 77 -7.56 1.83 13.16
N HIS A 78 -7.31 0.60 12.73
CA HIS A 78 -6.79 -0.46 13.57
C HIS A 78 -5.35 -0.76 13.16
N ARG A 79 -4.49 -0.97 14.13
CA ARG A 79 -3.07 -1.23 13.90
C ARG A 79 -2.68 -2.61 14.42
N LEU A 80 -2.01 -3.37 13.58
CA LEU A 80 -1.37 -4.64 13.89
C LEU A 80 0.14 -4.41 13.92
N LEU A 81 0.76 -4.68 15.05
CA LEU A 81 2.20 -4.59 15.26
C LEU A 81 2.78 -5.97 15.49
N VAL A 82 3.91 -6.25 14.86
CA VAL A 82 4.75 -7.39 15.21
C VAL A 82 6.15 -6.87 15.52
N THR A 83 6.62 -7.14 16.73
CA THR A 83 7.95 -6.78 17.20
C THR A 83 8.75 -8.02 17.56
N ALA A 84 10.07 -7.92 17.67
CA ALA A 84 10.86 -8.95 18.33
C ALA A 84 10.54 -8.95 19.85
N SER A 85 10.96 -10.02 20.55
CA SER A 85 10.63 -10.25 21.96
C SER A 85 11.10 -9.15 22.93
N ASP A 86 12.13 -8.40 22.54
CA ASP A 86 12.61 -7.24 23.32
C ASP A 86 11.74 -5.98 23.16
N GLY A 87 10.73 -6.03 22.23
CA GLY A 87 9.84 -4.93 21.92
C GLY A 87 10.48 -3.75 21.17
N ARG A 88 11.80 -3.79 20.91
CA ARG A 88 12.56 -2.69 20.30
C ARG A 88 12.60 -2.76 18.78
N GLU A 89 12.68 -3.97 18.24
CA GLU A 89 12.76 -4.18 16.80
C GLU A 89 11.36 -4.33 16.22
N LEU A 90 10.88 -3.31 15.52
CA LEU A 90 9.62 -3.35 14.78
C LEU A 90 9.82 -4.13 13.47
N LEU A 91 9.05 -5.19 13.29
CA LEU A 91 9.11 -6.08 12.12
C LEU A 91 7.98 -5.81 11.14
N ILE A 92 6.76 -5.65 11.66
CA ILE A 92 5.55 -5.38 10.88
C ILE A 92 4.75 -4.27 11.55
N ASP A 93 4.36 -3.27 10.77
CA ASP A 93 3.36 -2.26 11.12
C ASP A 93 2.31 -2.25 10.00
N LEU A 94 1.12 -2.77 10.29
CA LEU A 94 -0.01 -2.79 9.37
C LEU A 94 -1.15 -1.97 9.96
N ARG A 95 -1.61 -0.96 9.23
CA ARG A 95 -2.76 -0.14 9.61
C ARG A 95 -3.86 -0.30 8.60
N MET A 96 -5.06 -0.52 9.08
CA MET A 96 -6.21 -0.85 8.26
C MET A 96 -7.47 -0.19 8.77
N THR A 97 -8.38 0.08 7.84
CA THR A 97 -9.74 0.53 8.13
C THR A 97 -10.73 -0.14 7.19
N GLU A 98 -11.99 -0.22 7.60
CA GLU A 98 -13.11 -0.49 6.70
C GLU A 98 -13.69 0.85 6.28
N GLU A 99 -13.84 1.07 4.98
CA GLU A 99 -14.37 2.34 4.50
C GLU A 99 -15.36 2.18 3.35
N ALA A 100 -16.16 3.24 3.17
CA ALA A 100 -17.02 3.44 2.03
C ALA A 100 -16.29 4.37 1.04
N LEU A 101 -15.70 3.79 -0.01
CA LEU A 101 -14.96 4.53 -1.04
C LEU A 101 -15.93 5.10 -2.07
N PRO A 102 -16.10 6.44 -2.19
CA PRO A 102 -16.93 7.03 -3.22
C PRO A 102 -16.35 6.77 -4.61
N VAL A 103 -17.23 6.39 -5.52
CA VAL A 103 -16.89 6.11 -6.91
C VAL A 103 -17.02 7.37 -7.75
N SER A 104 -15.93 7.79 -8.38
CA SER A 104 -15.92 8.87 -9.39
C SER A 104 -16.11 8.35 -10.82
N GLU A 105 -15.86 7.06 -11.03
CA GLU A 105 -15.86 6.43 -12.35
C GLU A 105 -17.27 6.38 -12.97
N PRO A 106 -17.50 7.06 -14.11
CA PRO A 106 -18.82 7.15 -14.72
C PRO A 106 -19.42 5.80 -15.07
N ALA A 107 -18.61 4.83 -15.50
CA ALA A 107 -19.05 3.50 -15.89
C ALA A 107 -19.56 2.65 -14.71
N LEU A 108 -19.06 2.86 -13.50
CA LEU A 108 -19.57 2.24 -12.28
C LEU A 108 -20.83 2.95 -11.81
N ARG A 109 -20.85 4.28 -11.86
CA ARG A 109 -22.02 5.09 -11.48
C ARG A 109 -23.22 4.81 -12.38
N ALA A 110 -23.00 4.62 -13.68
CA ALA A 110 -24.05 4.24 -14.64
C ALA A 110 -24.69 2.86 -14.31
N ARG A 111 -24.01 2.03 -13.52
CA ARG A 111 -24.52 0.76 -12.99
C ARG A 111 -25.15 0.91 -11.60
N GLY A 112 -25.35 2.14 -11.10
CA GLY A 112 -25.89 2.44 -9.79
C GLY A 112 -24.91 2.25 -8.64
N ILE A 113 -23.59 2.13 -8.92
CA ILE A 113 -22.56 1.95 -7.91
C ILE A 113 -21.95 3.31 -7.60
N GLU A 114 -22.39 3.92 -6.53
CA GLU A 114 -21.90 5.23 -6.07
C GLU A 114 -20.81 5.13 -5.01
N VAL A 115 -20.77 3.98 -4.30
CA VAL A 115 -19.85 3.72 -3.18
C VAL A 115 -19.44 2.25 -3.23
N LEU A 116 -18.15 1.99 -2.97
CA LEU A 116 -17.61 0.65 -2.76
C LEU A 116 -17.34 0.42 -1.28
N SER A 117 -17.79 -0.72 -0.76
CA SER A 117 -17.38 -1.18 0.57
C SER A 117 -16.01 -1.84 0.48
N VAL A 118 -14.98 -1.21 1.00
CA VAL A 118 -13.61 -1.70 0.86
C VAL A 118 -12.94 -1.94 2.21
N LEU A 119 -11.93 -2.79 2.19
CA LEU A 119 -10.93 -2.86 3.24
C LEU A 119 -9.73 -2.06 2.76
N ALA A 120 -9.30 -1.06 3.54
CA ALA A 120 -8.18 -0.20 3.17
C ALA A 120 -6.93 -0.54 3.98
N VAL A 121 -5.80 -0.64 3.29
CA VAL A 121 -4.46 -0.67 3.89
C VAL A 121 -3.91 0.74 3.88
N GLU A 122 -3.98 1.41 5.02
CA GLU A 122 -3.53 2.79 5.19
C GLU A 122 -2.01 2.88 5.30
N TRP A 123 -1.41 1.87 5.91
CA TRP A 123 0.03 1.77 6.08
C TRP A 123 0.46 0.32 6.13
N LEU A 124 1.58 0.01 5.48
CA LEU A 124 2.26 -1.26 5.63
C LEU A 124 3.77 -1.07 5.62
N SER A 125 4.41 -1.43 6.71
CA SER A 125 5.86 -1.60 6.81
C SER A 125 6.20 -3.05 7.13
N LEU A 126 7.08 -3.64 6.34
CA LEU A 126 7.64 -4.98 6.53
C LEU A 126 9.16 -4.83 6.47
N GLN A 127 9.83 -4.85 7.60
CA GLN A 127 11.26 -4.55 7.67
C GLN A 127 12.02 -5.57 8.51
N ASP A 128 13.27 -5.77 8.12
CA ASP A 128 14.23 -6.64 8.82
C ASP A 128 15.34 -5.76 9.40
N PRO A 129 15.24 -5.35 10.68
CA PRO A 129 16.22 -4.46 11.31
C PRO A 129 17.63 -5.06 11.43
N ARG A 130 17.76 -6.39 11.37
CA ARG A 130 19.04 -7.10 11.46
C ARG A 130 19.70 -7.28 10.10
N ALA A 131 18.96 -7.06 9.00
CA ALA A 131 19.50 -7.14 7.66
C ALA A 131 20.15 -5.83 7.24
N VAL A 132 21.10 -5.91 6.30
CA VAL A 132 21.74 -4.76 5.65
C VAL A 132 21.35 -4.69 4.19
N PHE A 133 21.34 -3.50 3.62
CA PHE A 133 21.17 -3.32 2.19
C PHE A 133 22.40 -3.85 1.45
N THR A 134 22.18 -4.48 0.30
CA THR A 134 23.23 -5.00 -0.57
C THR A 134 23.02 -4.47 -1.99
N ARG A 135 23.96 -4.76 -2.89
CA ARG A 135 23.81 -4.42 -4.31
C ARG A 135 22.60 -5.13 -4.96
N GLU A 136 22.31 -6.36 -4.55
CA GLU A 136 21.17 -7.17 -5.04
C GLU A 136 19.85 -6.74 -4.38
N ARG A 137 19.94 -6.12 -3.21
CA ARG A 137 18.81 -5.58 -2.44
C ARG A 137 19.08 -4.13 -2.07
N PRO A 138 19.10 -3.22 -3.04
CA PRO A 138 19.38 -1.81 -2.80
C PRO A 138 18.27 -1.16 -2.00
N ARG A 139 18.61 -0.07 -1.34
CA ARG A 139 17.63 0.72 -0.58
C ARG A 139 16.61 1.36 -1.53
N LEU A 140 15.33 1.16 -1.24
CA LEU A 140 14.23 1.84 -1.92
C LEU A 140 13.86 3.13 -1.17
N PRO A 141 13.29 4.14 -1.85
CA PRO A 141 12.74 5.32 -1.20
C PRO A 141 11.82 4.95 -0.03
N GLY A 142 11.93 5.68 1.08
CA GLY A 142 11.15 5.45 2.29
C GLY A 142 11.60 4.29 3.17
N GLN A 143 12.51 3.42 2.74
CA GLN A 143 13.01 2.33 3.56
C GLN A 143 14.07 2.77 4.56
N THR A 144 13.98 2.29 5.80
CA THR A 144 15.02 2.40 6.83
C THR A 144 15.83 1.11 6.94
N HIS A 145 15.19 -0.04 6.71
CA HIS A 145 15.77 -1.38 6.73
C HIS A 145 15.34 -2.17 5.49
N PRO A 146 16.07 -3.22 5.10
CA PRO A 146 15.62 -4.15 4.05
C PRO A 146 14.25 -4.74 4.38
N GLY A 147 13.44 -5.00 3.36
CA GLY A 147 12.13 -5.61 3.56
C GLY A 147 12.21 -7.08 3.96
N LEU A 148 11.24 -7.58 4.73
CA LEU A 148 11.14 -8.99 5.12
C LEU A 148 10.82 -9.95 3.97
N GLY A 149 10.37 -9.46 2.81
CA GLY A 149 9.93 -10.31 1.71
C GLY A 149 8.62 -11.06 1.97
N LEU A 150 7.87 -10.66 3.00
CA LEU A 150 6.60 -11.30 3.43
C LEU A 150 5.35 -10.61 2.86
N GLY A 151 5.53 -9.62 1.98
CA GLY A 151 4.43 -8.81 1.45
C GLY A 151 3.37 -9.66 0.75
N ARG A 152 3.76 -10.63 -0.05
CA ARG A 152 2.82 -11.49 -0.79
C ARG A 152 1.96 -12.33 0.16
N GLN A 153 2.56 -12.95 1.16
CA GLN A 153 1.85 -13.77 2.15
C GLN A 153 0.83 -12.92 2.92
N LEU A 154 1.26 -11.76 3.41
CA LEU A 154 0.40 -10.88 4.18
C LEU A 154 -0.74 -10.32 3.32
N TYR A 155 -0.44 -9.80 2.11
CA TYR A 155 -1.49 -9.31 1.21
C TYR A 155 -2.49 -10.40 0.80
N SER A 156 -2.02 -11.61 0.52
CA SER A 156 -2.90 -12.75 0.21
C SER A 156 -3.88 -13.04 1.36
N ARG A 157 -3.39 -12.98 2.60
CA ARG A 157 -4.25 -13.19 3.78
C ARG A 157 -5.27 -12.06 3.94
N VAL A 158 -4.82 -10.80 3.84
CA VAL A 158 -5.69 -9.63 3.94
C VAL A 158 -6.75 -9.61 2.84
N LEU A 159 -6.38 -10.02 1.62
CA LEU A 159 -7.32 -10.18 0.51
C LEU A 159 -8.37 -11.24 0.81
N GLY A 160 -7.96 -12.35 1.43
CA GLY A 160 -8.87 -13.40 1.91
C GLY A 160 -9.86 -12.88 2.96
N TRP A 161 -9.41 -12.04 3.88
CA TRP A 161 -10.31 -11.38 4.84
C TRP A 161 -11.32 -10.48 4.13
N ALA A 162 -10.87 -9.60 3.24
CA ALA A 162 -11.75 -8.71 2.50
C ALA A 162 -12.81 -9.48 1.69
N ALA A 163 -12.41 -10.58 1.03
CA ALA A 163 -13.31 -11.45 0.29
C ALA A 163 -14.33 -12.15 1.21
N GLY A 164 -13.86 -12.72 2.34
CA GLY A 164 -14.71 -13.40 3.32
C GLY A 164 -15.71 -12.46 4.02
N TRP A 165 -15.43 -11.15 4.02
CA TRP A 165 -16.32 -10.13 4.59
C TRP A 165 -17.22 -9.46 3.55
N GLY A 166 -17.24 -9.96 2.32
CA GLY A 166 -18.09 -9.44 1.26
C GLY A 166 -17.72 -8.03 0.81
N LYS A 167 -16.43 -7.66 0.91
CA LYS A 167 -15.95 -6.36 0.44
C LYS A 167 -15.89 -6.32 -1.08
N ASP A 168 -16.10 -5.13 -1.66
CA ASP A 168 -15.95 -4.90 -3.09
C ASP A 168 -14.49 -4.98 -3.54
N GLY A 169 -13.57 -4.69 -2.64
CA GLY A 169 -12.15 -4.76 -2.90
C GLY A 169 -11.26 -4.52 -1.68
N LEU A 170 -9.97 -4.75 -1.88
CA LEU A 170 -8.90 -4.31 -1.00
C LEU A 170 -8.24 -3.10 -1.67
N VAL A 171 -8.15 -1.96 -0.97
CA VAL A 171 -7.57 -0.73 -1.49
C VAL A 171 -6.29 -0.37 -0.76
N ASN A 172 -5.35 0.22 -1.47
CA ASN A 172 -4.18 0.88 -0.92
C ASN A 172 -3.79 2.09 -1.76
N VAL A 173 -2.96 2.96 -1.18
CA VAL A 173 -2.35 4.10 -1.87
C VAL A 173 -0.84 3.89 -1.89
N PRO A 174 -0.24 3.53 -3.03
CA PRO A 174 1.19 3.27 -3.11
C PRO A 174 1.98 4.58 -2.98
N ALA A 175 2.65 4.79 -1.85
CA ALA A 175 3.41 6.01 -1.58
C ALA A 175 4.54 6.28 -2.59
N TYR A 176 5.08 5.22 -3.21
CA TYR A 176 6.17 5.28 -4.17
C TYR A 176 5.87 4.43 -5.41
N PHE A 177 6.51 4.75 -6.52
CA PHE A 177 6.39 3.99 -7.77
C PHE A 177 6.70 2.50 -7.61
N HIS A 178 7.73 2.16 -6.85
CA HIS A 178 8.06 0.75 -6.60
C HIS A 178 6.95 0.01 -5.85
N ASN A 179 6.21 0.67 -4.94
CA ASN A 179 5.09 0.06 -4.24
C ASN A 179 3.99 -0.32 -5.24
N ALA A 180 3.58 0.60 -6.13
CA ALA A 180 2.61 0.31 -7.17
C ALA A 180 3.06 -0.85 -8.06
N LYS A 181 4.34 -0.88 -8.43
CA LYS A 181 4.92 -1.95 -9.26
C LYS A 181 4.90 -3.32 -8.55
N PHE A 182 5.10 -3.35 -7.22
CA PHE A 182 5.06 -4.59 -6.43
C PHE A 182 3.64 -5.09 -6.17
N TYR A 183 2.67 -4.18 -6.10
CA TYR A 183 1.27 -4.55 -5.88
C TYR A 183 0.58 -5.03 -7.16
N ALA A 184 0.97 -4.53 -8.32
CA ALA A 184 0.40 -4.91 -9.62
C ALA A 184 1.02 -6.20 -10.19
N PRO A 185 0.21 -7.20 -10.70
CA PRO A 185 -1.15 -7.46 -10.30
C PRO A 185 -1.21 -8.09 -8.90
N PRO A 186 -2.33 -8.19 -8.19
CA PRO A 186 -3.72 -8.04 -8.66
C PRO A 186 -4.31 -6.64 -8.54
N PHE A 187 -3.55 -5.66 -8.03
CA PHE A 187 -4.04 -4.29 -7.89
C PHE A 187 -3.92 -3.51 -9.20
N ALA A 188 -4.93 -2.69 -9.49
CA ALA A 188 -4.94 -1.70 -10.55
C ALA A 188 -5.48 -0.37 -10.01
N PHE A 189 -5.11 0.76 -10.62
CA PHE A 189 -5.75 2.03 -10.28
C PHE A 189 -7.20 2.00 -10.74
N LEU A 190 -8.10 2.45 -9.88
CA LEU A 190 -9.53 2.54 -10.23
C LEU A 190 -9.75 3.59 -11.33
N ASP A 191 -9.01 4.69 -11.27
CA ASP A 191 -8.96 5.72 -12.32
C ASP A 191 -8.12 5.23 -13.50
N SER A 192 -8.74 5.19 -14.69
CA SER A 192 -8.11 4.72 -15.92
C SER A 192 -6.96 5.63 -16.41
N ALA A 193 -7.01 6.93 -16.10
CA ALA A 193 -5.93 7.85 -16.46
C ALA A 193 -4.71 7.64 -15.57
N GLU A 194 -4.90 7.39 -14.27
CA GLU A 194 -3.82 7.03 -13.35
C GLU A 194 -3.20 5.68 -13.73
N GLN A 195 -4.03 4.68 -14.08
CA GLN A 195 -3.54 3.39 -14.57
C GLN A 195 -2.71 3.56 -15.85
N GLY A 196 -3.19 4.35 -16.80
CA GLY A 196 -2.46 4.62 -18.05
C GLY A 196 -1.14 5.33 -17.80
N ARG A 197 -1.10 6.32 -16.89
CA ARG A 197 0.14 6.98 -16.48
C ARG A 197 1.13 6.01 -15.83
N PHE A 198 0.65 5.15 -14.95
CA PHE A 198 1.48 4.11 -14.33
C PHE A 198 2.05 3.15 -15.36
N GLU A 199 1.26 2.72 -16.34
CA GLU A 199 1.73 1.86 -17.43
C GLU A 199 2.73 2.56 -18.35
N ALA A 200 2.55 3.86 -18.63
CA ALA A 200 3.52 4.65 -19.37
C ALA A 200 4.87 4.72 -18.64
N LEU A 201 4.87 5.00 -17.34
CA LEU A 201 6.09 4.98 -16.52
C LEU A 201 6.75 3.59 -16.52
N ARG A 202 5.95 2.52 -16.39
CA ARG A 202 6.47 1.14 -16.47
C ARG A 202 7.10 0.81 -17.81
N ARG A 203 6.48 1.26 -18.91
CA ARG A 203 6.98 1.08 -20.28
C ARG A 203 8.32 1.81 -20.47
N ASP A 204 8.35 3.09 -20.11
CA ASP A 204 9.45 3.98 -20.45
C ASP A 204 10.67 3.80 -19.54
N LEU A 205 10.44 3.31 -18.32
CA LEU A 205 11.47 2.97 -17.33
C LEU A 205 11.76 1.46 -17.25
N ALA A 206 11.34 0.66 -18.24
CA ALA A 206 11.47 -0.79 -18.20
C ALA A 206 12.93 -1.28 -18.10
N GLY A 207 13.87 -0.55 -18.72
CA GLY A 207 15.32 -0.83 -18.70
C GLY A 207 16.03 -0.32 -17.44
N VAL A 208 15.35 0.42 -16.57
CA VAL A 208 15.92 1.02 -15.36
C VAL A 208 15.62 0.13 -14.14
N PRO A 209 16.62 -0.18 -13.30
CA PRO A 209 16.39 -0.89 -12.05
C PRO A 209 15.31 -0.19 -11.21
N VAL A 210 14.42 -0.98 -10.57
CA VAL A 210 13.25 -0.42 -9.87
C VAL A 210 13.63 0.56 -8.75
N ALA A 211 14.73 0.31 -8.07
CA ALA A 211 15.24 1.21 -7.03
C ALA A 211 15.67 2.56 -7.61
N GLU A 212 16.36 2.53 -8.72
CA GLU A 212 16.82 3.73 -9.44
C GLU A 212 15.64 4.50 -10.04
N ALA A 213 14.72 3.81 -10.72
CA ALA A 213 13.51 4.43 -11.28
C ALA A 213 12.66 5.12 -10.19
N SER A 214 12.48 4.46 -9.05
CA SER A 214 11.72 5.02 -7.94
C SER A 214 12.43 6.19 -7.28
N ALA A 215 13.75 6.12 -7.11
CA ALA A 215 14.56 7.23 -6.59
C ALA A 215 14.62 8.41 -7.57
N ALA A 216 14.66 8.14 -8.88
CA ALA A 216 14.64 9.17 -9.91
C ALA A 216 13.30 9.93 -9.93
N LEU A 217 12.17 9.23 -9.79
CA LEU A 217 10.86 9.86 -9.66
C LEU A 217 10.74 10.72 -8.40
N GLU A 218 11.22 10.23 -7.27
CA GLU A 218 11.23 10.98 -6.00
C GLU A 218 12.09 12.25 -6.09
N ALA A 219 13.20 12.17 -6.79
CA ALA A 219 14.13 13.30 -6.99
C ALA A 219 13.76 14.22 -8.16
N GLY A 220 12.63 14.02 -8.86
CA GLY A 220 12.24 14.80 -10.03
C GLY A 220 13.19 14.63 -11.25
N ARG A 221 13.94 13.53 -11.30
CA ARG A 221 14.86 13.20 -12.41
C ARG A 221 14.22 12.43 -13.56
N VAL A 222 12.95 12.08 -13.43
CA VAL A 222 12.13 11.64 -14.56
C VAL A 222 11.43 12.85 -15.13
N VAL A 223 11.48 13.01 -16.44
CA VAL A 223 10.86 14.16 -17.12
C VAL A 223 9.88 13.68 -18.18
N ASP A 224 8.89 14.49 -18.48
CA ASP A 224 8.07 14.34 -19.67
C ASP A 224 8.96 14.54 -20.91
N ALA A 225 8.89 13.62 -21.86
CA ALA A 225 9.77 13.64 -23.03
C ALA A 225 9.51 14.79 -24.00
N ALA A 226 8.27 15.33 -24.01
CA ALA A 226 7.89 16.44 -24.89
C ALA A 226 8.21 17.81 -24.28
N THR A 227 7.94 17.98 -22.96
CA THR A 227 8.08 19.29 -22.30
C THR A 227 9.39 19.43 -21.54
N SER A 228 10.07 18.32 -21.24
CA SER A 228 11.22 18.24 -20.34
C SER A 228 10.90 18.68 -18.88
N GLU A 229 9.64 18.82 -18.52
CA GLU A 229 9.22 19.13 -17.16
C GLU A 229 9.39 17.92 -16.22
N PRO A 230 9.84 18.14 -14.98
CA PRO A 230 9.95 17.08 -13.99
C PRO A 230 8.60 16.40 -13.70
N VAL A 231 8.64 15.09 -13.65
CA VAL A 231 7.49 14.24 -13.32
C VAL A 231 7.69 13.66 -11.93
N THR A 232 6.73 13.90 -11.03
CA THR A 232 6.72 13.33 -9.70
C THR A 232 5.73 12.18 -9.61
N TRP A 233 5.98 11.25 -8.69
CA TRP A 233 5.01 10.22 -8.37
C TRP A 233 3.80 10.84 -7.67
N SER A 234 2.60 10.60 -8.21
CA SER A 234 1.34 11.01 -7.60
C SER A 234 0.58 9.75 -7.21
N PRO A 235 0.50 9.42 -5.92
CA PRO A 235 -0.21 8.24 -5.47
C PRO A 235 -1.72 8.40 -5.61
N GLY A 236 -2.37 7.38 -6.15
CA GLY A 236 -3.83 7.24 -6.24
C GLY A 236 -4.30 5.93 -5.63
N ASP A 237 -5.61 5.71 -5.63
CA ASP A 237 -6.20 4.49 -5.09
C ASP A 237 -5.97 3.30 -6.04
N MET A 238 -5.17 2.32 -5.61
CA MET A 238 -5.08 1.01 -6.25
C MET A 238 -6.01 0.04 -5.56
N LEU A 239 -6.80 -0.70 -6.35
CA LEU A 239 -7.79 -1.63 -5.87
C LEU A 239 -7.54 -3.04 -6.43
N ALA A 240 -7.54 -4.04 -5.55
CA ALA A 240 -7.71 -5.44 -5.94
C ALA A 240 -9.21 -5.76 -5.88
N ALA A 241 -9.83 -5.95 -7.05
CA ALA A 241 -11.27 -6.14 -7.19
C ALA A 241 -11.72 -7.49 -6.66
N LEU A 242 -12.76 -7.50 -5.81
CA LEU A 242 -13.36 -8.70 -5.24
C LEU A 242 -14.79 -8.91 -5.69
N SER A 243 -15.61 -7.85 -5.76
CA SER A 243 -16.99 -7.97 -6.25
C SER A 243 -17.06 -8.10 -7.77
N PRO A 244 -18.06 -8.83 -8.31
CA PRO A 244 -18.22 -8.98 -9.75
C PRO A 244 -18.30 -7.66 -10.51
N PRO A 245 -19.10 -6.65 -10.07
CA PRO A 245 -19.22 -5.40 -10.84
C PRO A 245 -17.90 -4.65 -11.00
N VAL A 246 -17.03 -4.67 -9.95
CA VAL A 246 -15.72 -4.00 -10.02
C VAL A 246 -14.75 -4.79 -10.90
N ARG A 247 -14.76 -6.12 -10.81
CA ARG A 247 -13.98 -6.97 -11.71
C ARG A 247 -14.35 -6.78 -13.17
N GLU A 248 -15.65 -6.76 -13.46
CA GLU A 248 -16.17 -6.52 -14.81
C GLU A 248 -15.77 -5.14 -15.33
N TYR A 249 -15.80 -4.11 -14.47
CA TYR A 249 -15.35 -2.77 -14.86
C TYR A 249 -13.87 -2.77 -15.24
N LEU A 250 -12.99 -3.26 -14.38
CA LEU A 250 -11.54 -3.30 -14.66
C LEU A 250 -11.17 -4.19 -15.85
N ALA A 251 -11.98 -5.22 -16.15
CA ALA A 251 -11.80 -6.08 -17.30
C ALA A 251 -12.51 -5.55 -18.58
N SER A 252 -13.24 -4.43 -18.51
CA SER A 252 -14.03 -3.94 -19.62
C SER A 252 -13.17 -3.36 -20.76
N PRO A 253 -13.60 -3.50 -22.03
CA PRO A 253 -12.94 -2.85 -23.15
C PRO A 253 -12.88 -1.32 -23.01
N ALA A 254 -13.87 -0.71 -22.37
CA ALA A 254 -13.91 0.73 -22.13
C ALA A 254 -12.79 1.17 -21.18
N TYR A 255 -12.59 0.45 -20.07
CA TYR A 255 -11.48 0.71 -19.16
C TYR A 255 -10.13 0.49 -19.86
N ALA A 256 -9.95 -0.65 -20.52
CA ALA A 256 -8.71 -0.98 -21.24
C ALA A 256 -8.39 0.06 -22.33
N GLY A 257 -9.39 0.51 -23.07
CA GLY A 257 -9.23 1.56 -24.10
C GLY A 257 -8.84 2.90 -23.51
N ALA A 258 -9.45 3.31 -22.40
CA ALA A 258 -9.12 4.55 -21.70
C ALA A 258 -7.69 4.50 -21.11
N VAL A 259 -7.30 3.37 -20.52
CA VAL A 259 -5.92 3.13 -20.03
C VAL A 259 -4.92 3.22 -21.17
N ALA A 260 -5.19 2.55 -22.31
CA ALA A 260 -4.31 2.59 -23.48
C ALA A 260 -4.17 4.02 -24.02
N ALA A 261 -5.26 4.75 -24.16
CA ALA A 261 -5.24 6.15 -24.62
C ALA A 261 -4.41 7.04 -23.67
N ALA A 262 -4.62 6.92 -22.36
CA ALA A 262 -3.87 7.69 -21.35
C ALA A 262 -2.38 7.32 -21.34
N ARG A 263 -2.05 6.03 -21.50
CA ARG A 263 -0.67 5.54 -21.61
C ARG A 263 0.04 6.09 -22.85
N ASP A 264 -0.64 6.03 -23.99
CA ASP A 264 -0.04 6.37 -25.28
C ASP A 264 0.09 7.88 -25.51
N ALA A 265 -0.68 8.68 -24.77
CA ALA A 265 -0.57 10.13 -24.71
C ALA A 265 0.66 10.63 -23.92
N GLN A 266 1.36 9.76 -23.20
CA GLN A 266 2.46 10.13 -22.32
C GLN A 266 3.75 9.41 -22.69
N ARG A 267 4.88 10.11 -22.58
CA ARG A 267 6.24 9.57 -22.75
C ARG A 267 7.14 10.15 -21.69
N PHE A 268 7.94 9.30 -21.06
CA PHE A 268 8.85 9.69 -19.98
C PHE A 268 10.28 9.26 -20.27
N ARG A 269 11.24 10.01 -19.75
CA ARG A 269 12.66 9.64 -19.80
C ARG A 269 13.40 10.11 -18.56
N LEU A 270 14.54 9.54 -18.32
CA LEU A 270 15.47 10.10 -17.33
C LEU A 270 16.06 11.40 -17.89
N ALA A 271 16.20 12.41 -17.02
CA ALA A 271 16.89 13.65 -17.37
C ALA A 271 18.35 13.37 -17.71
N GLU A 272 18.87 14.00 -18.76
CA GLU A 272 20.28 13.87 -19.14
C GLU A 272 21.18 14.57 -18.11
N GLY A 273 22.31 13.95 -17.76
CA GLY A 273 23.33 14.55 -16.88
C GLY A 273 23.04 14.49 -15.38
N ALA A 274 22.03 13.73 -14.93
CA ALA A 274 21.84 13.51 -13.51
C ALA A 274 22.82 12.44 -12.99
N PRO A 275 23.70 12.77 -12.00
CA PRO A 275 24.58 11.76 -11.42
C PRO A 275 23.77 10.64 -10.77
N ALA A 276 24.31 9.42 -10.87
CA ALA A 276 23.71 8.20 -10.30
C ALA A 276 23.70 8.23 -8.76
#